data_3e5d6a24fed1993f258f626d59bb13b1
#
_entry.id   3e5d6a24fed1993f258f626d59bb13b1
#
_cell.length_a   1.000
_cell.length_b   1.000
_cell.length_c   1.000
_cell.angle_alpha   90.00
_cell.angle_beta   90.00
_cell.angle_gamma   90.00
#
_symmetry.space_group_name_H-M   'P 1'
#
loop_
_entity.id
_entity.type
_entity.pdbx_description
1 polymer ?
#
loop_
_entity_poly.entity_id
_entity_poly.type
_entity_poly.pdbx_seq_one_letter_code
_entity_poly.pdbx_strand_id
1 'polypeptide(L)'
;MLWVSHMVRIRDNQDQAAFAELFEHFAPRVKGFLVKSGSDASLAEECAQEVLATCWHKAHMFDPARASVATWIFTIARNRKIDVLRKQRRPEPEELAWGPEEEPDQADVMALQQESELLGQAIAELPTAQRELIEQAYFGDMSHSEIAQKTGLPLGTIKSRIRLALERLRHAMK
;
A
#
# COMPACT_ATOMS: atom_id res chain seq x y z
N MET A 1 -8.89 -6.68 10.77
CA MET A 1 -10.25 -7.05 10.30
C MET A 1 -11.17 -5.86 10.06
N LEU A 2 -10.96 -4.71 10.72
CA LEU A 2 -11.82 -3.52 10.61
C LEU A 2 -11.96 -3.03 9.16
N TRP A 3 -10.86 -2.83 8.44
CA TRP A 3 -10.87 -2.26 7.09
C TRP A 3 -11.45 -3.19 6.01
N VAL A 4 -11.40 -4.49 6.19
CA VAL A 4 -12.03 -5.45 5.26
C VAL A 4 -13.55 -5.25 5.25
N SER A 5 -14.17 -5.06 6.42
CA SER A 5 -15.62 -4.80 6.50
C SER A 5 -16.00 -3.48 5.81
N HIS A 6 -15.16 -2.43 5.91
CA HIS A 6 -15.36 -1.17 5.19
C HIS A 6 -15.27 -1.37 3.68
N MET A 7 -14.24 -2.08 3.19
CA MET A 7 -14.12 -2.39 1.76
C MET A 7 -15.29 -3.20 1.21
N VAL A 8 -15.81 -4.16 1.98
CA VAL A 8 -17.01 -4.92 1.61
C VAL A 8 -18.23 -4.01 1.52
N ARG A 9 -18.44 -3.12 2.50
CA ARG A 9 -19.55 -2.14 2.48
C ARG A 9 -19.45 -1.18 1.30
N ILE A 10 -18.23 -0.71 0.98
CA ILE A 10 -17.99 0.14 -0.18
C ILE A 10 -18.29 -0.62 -1.47
N ARG A 11 -17.79 -1.86 -1.61
CA ARG A 11 -17.97 -2.71 -2.77
C ARG A 11 -19.45 -3.03 -3.03
N ASP A 12 -20.17 -3.46 -2.00
CA ASP A 12 -21.50 -4.03 -2.14
C ASP A 12 -22.61 -2.96 -2.09
N ASN A 13 -22.39 -1.87 -1.36
CA ASN A 13 -23.42 -0.86 -1.07
C ASN A 13 -23.02 0.58 -1.49
N GLN A 14 -21.82 0.79 -2.02
CA GLN A 14 -21.25 2.13 -2.26
C GLN A 14 -21.37 3.04 -1.02
N ASP A 15 -21.04 2.49 0.15
CA ASP A 15 -21.22 3.13 1.45
C ASP A 15 -20.23 4.30 1.62
N GLN A 16 -20.75 5.52 1.51
CA GLN A 16 -19.97 6.75 1.61
C GLN A 16 -19.39 6.96 3.02
N ALA A 17 -20.08 6.54 4.07
CA ALA A 17 -19.58 6.66 5.43
C ALA A 17 -18.38 5.73 5.65
N ALA A 18 -18.46 4.48 5.19
CA ALA A 18 -17.34 3.55 5.23
C ALA A 18 -16.15 4.05 4.42
N PHE A 19 -16.40 4.70 3.28
CA PHE A 19 -15.33 5.30 2.47
C PHE A 19 -14.72 6.52 3.16
N ALA A 20 -15.50 7.38 3.79
CA ALA A 20 -14.99 8.54 4.52
C ALA A 20 -14.03 8.12 5.64
N GLU A 21 -14.36 7.10 6.43
CA GLU A 21 -13.49 6.56 7.47
C GLU A 21 -12.19 5.96 6.88
N LEU A 22 -12.30 5.21 5.77
CA LEU A 22 -11.16 4.67 5.06
C LEU A 22 -10.27 5.78 4.49
N PHE A 23 -10.86 6.81 3.90
CA PHE A 23 -10.16 7.96 3.36
C PHE A 23 -9.40 8.72 4.45
N GLU A 24 -10.06 9.05 5.55
CA GLU A 24 -9.44 9.76 6.69
C GLU A 24 -8.23 8.99 7.24
N HIS A 25 -8.32 7.67 7.32
CA HIS A 25 -7.24 6.84 7.81
C HIS A 25 -6.07 6.69 6.82
N PHE A 26 -6.36 6.41 5.54
CA PHE A 26 -5.33 6.06 4.56
C PHE A 26 -4.75 7.25 3.81
N ALA A 27 -5.48 8.35 3.57
CA ALA A 27 -4.99 9.50 2.82
C ALA A 27 -3.67 10.07 3.37
N PRO A 28 -3.54 10.37 4.67
CA PRO A 28 -2.28 10.88 5.21
C PRO A 28 -1.15 9.84 5.15
N ARG A 29 -1.47 8.56 5.22
CA ARG A 29 -0.49 7.46 5.14
C ARG A 29 0.04 7.28 3.72
N VAL A 30 -0.83 7.30 2.73
CA VAL A 30 -0.47 7.25 1.31
C VAL A 30 0.34 8.47 0.92
N LYS A 31 -0.09 9.68 1.31
CA LYS A 31 0.68 10.90 1.12
C LYS A 31 2.08 10.80 1.73
N GLY A 32 2.18 10.38 2.98
CA GLY A 32 3.46 10.19 3.67
C GLY A 32 4.37 9.17 2.97
N PHE A 33 3.81 8.09 2.44
CA PHE A 33 4.53 7.11 1.63
C PHE A 33 5.08 7.72 0.35
N LEU A 34 4.26 8.48 -0.39
CA LEU A 34 4.66 9.12 -1.65
C LEU A 34 5.75 10.16 -1.43
N VAL A 35 5.64 11.02 -0.39
CA VAL A 35 6.69 11.98 -0.01
C VAL A 35 8.00 11.27 0.33
N LYS A 36 7.96 10.24 1.18
CA LYS A 36 9.16 9.44 1.51
C LYS A 36 9.76 8.74 0.29
N SER A 37 8.95 8.50 -0.72
CA SER A 37 9.38 7.90 -1.98
C SER A 37 9.91 8.92 -3.00
N GLY A 38 10.02 10.22 -2.63
CA GLY A 38 10.62 11.26 -3.45
C GLY A 38 9.64 12.13 -4.23
N SER A 39 8.33 12.04 -4.00
CA SER A 39 7.35 12.97 -4.56
C SER A 39 7.35 14.28 -3.74
N ASP A 40 7.16 15.43 -4.40
CA ASP A 40 6.89 16.67 -3.67
C ASP A 40 5.53 16.61 -2.95
N ALA A 41 5.32 17.49 -1.99
CA ALA A 41 4.15 17.45 -1.11
C ALA A 41 2.82 17.68 -1.85
N SER A 42 2.82 18.54 -2.88
CA SER A 42 1.62 18.84 -3.68
C SER A 42 1.23 17.67 -4.55
N LEU A 43 2.21 17.10 -5.27
CA LEU A 43 2.01 15.90 -6.08
C LEU A 43 1.60 14.69 -5.24
N ALA A 44 2.20 14.54 -4.05
CA ALA A 44 1.85 13.45 -3.13
C ALA A 44 0.40 13.57 -2.62
N GLU A 45 -0.09 14.78 -2.37
CA GLU A 45 -1.48 15.05 -2.00
C GLU A 45 -2.45 14.67 -3.11
N GLU A 46 -2.18 15.16 -4.33
CA GLU A 46 -2.98 14.86 -5.51
C GLU A 46 -3.02 13.36 -5.79
N CYS A 47 -1.86 12.72 -5.83
CA CYS A 47 -1.78 11.26 -6.03
C CYS A 47 -2.50 10.47 -4.93
N ALA A 48 -2.46 10.90 -3.66
CA ALA A 48 -3.16 10.22 -2.58
C ALA A 48 -4.68 10.28 -2.77
N GLN A 49 -5.22 11.43 -3.22
CA GLN A 49 -6.64 11.57 -3.54
C GLN A 49 -7.04 10.66 -4.71
N GLU A 50 -6.25 10.61 -5.78
CA GLU A 50 -6.49 9.74 -6.93
C GLU A 50 -6.43 8.26 -6.58
N VAL A 51 -5.47 7.85 -5.74
CA VAL A 51 -5.37 6.47 -5.24
C VAL A 51 -6.64 6.06 -4.51
N LEU A 52 -7.15 6.91 -3.62
CA LEU A 52 -8.37 6.60 -2.86
C LEU A 52 -9.62 6.68 -3.72
N ALA A 53 -9.69 7.59 -4.70
CA ALA A 53 -10.75 7.58 -5.70
C ALA A 53 -10.73 6.28 -6.51
N THR A 54 -9.54 5.79 -6.89
CA THR A 54 -9.39 4.48 -7.54
C THR A 54 -9.87 3.34 -6.63
N CYS A 55 -9.57 3.38 -5.34
CA CYS A 55 -10.09 2.40 -4.37
C CYS A 55 -11.62 2.38 -4.32
N TRP A 56 -12.27 3.54 -4.39
CA TRP A 56 -13.72 3.62 -4.48
C TRP A 56 -14.26 2.97 -5.75
N HIS A 57 -13.74 3.35 -6.91
CA HIS A 57 -14.21 2.84 -8.20
C HIS A 57 -13.91 1.36 -8.41
N LYS A 58 -12.76 0.90 -7.95
CA LYS A 58 -12.28 -0.49 -8.11
C LYS A 58 -12.51 -1.37 -6.87
N ALA A 59 -13.36 -0.96 -5.94
CA ALA A 59 -13.65 -1.74 -4.73
C ALA A 59 -14.10 -3.18 -5.03
N HIS A 60 -14.77 -3.39 -6.16
CA HIS A 60 -15.21 -4.72 -6.64
C HIS A 60 -14.05 -5.67 -6.96
N MET A 61 -12.84 -5.14 -7.21
CA MET A 61 -11.65 -5.94 -7.50
C MET A 61 -10.90 -6.36 -6.22
N PHE A 62 -11.27 -5.81 -5.06
CA PHE A 62 -10.63 -6.15 -3.80
C PHE A 62 -11.02 -7.55 -3.34
N ASP A 63 -10.01 -8.40 -3.15
CA ASP A 63 -10.17 -9.76 -2.62
C ASP A 63 -9.42 -9.89 -1.27
N PRO A 64 -10.14 -10.02 -0.15
CA PRO A 64 -9.52 -10.14 1.18
C PRO A 64 -8.73 -11.43 1.37
N ALA A 65 -8.91 -12.43 0.51
CA ALA A 65 -8.12 -13.66 0.54
C ALA A 65 -6.71 -13.48 -0.07
N ARG A 66 -6.52 -12.44 -0.90
CA ARG A 66 -5.27 -12.19 -1.62
C ARG A 66 -4.41 -11.13 -0.97
N ALA A 67 -5.02 -10.10 -0.38
CA ALA A 67 -4.28 -8.98 0.20
C ALA A 67 -5.03 -8.34 1.36
N SER A 68 -4.30 -7.71 2.29
CA SER A 68 -4.88 -6.77 3.23
C SER A 68 -5.33 -5.51 2.50
N VAL A 69 -6.26 -4.75 3.10
CA VAL A 69 -6.70 -3.45 2.54
C VAL A 69 -5.52 -2.51 2.39
N ALA A 70 -4.62 -2.45 3.38
CA ALA A 70 -3.42 -1.64 3.31
C ALA A 70 -2.53 -2.04 2.12
N THR A 71 -2.22 -3.34 1.97
CA THR A 71 -1.41 -3.84 0.86
C THR A 71 -2.02 -3.46 -0.49
N TRP A 72 -3.32 -3.63 -0.64
CA TRP A 72 -4.02 -3.30 -1.87
C TRP A 72 -3.97 -1.80 -2.19
N ILE A 73 -4.23 -0.92 -1.21
CA ILE A 73 -4.16 0.54 -1.36
C ILE A 73 -2.72 0.99 -1.70
N PHE A 74 -1.71 0.47 -0.98
CA PHE A 74 -0.32 0.85 -1.24
C PHE A 74 0.23 0.29 -2.56
N THR A 75 -0.31 -0.81 -3.07
CA THR A 75 -0.02 -1.29 -4.44
C THR A 75 -0.53 -0.30 -5.48
N ILE A 76 -1.77 0.19 -5.34
CA ILE A 76 -2.31 1.23 -6.22
C ILE A 76 -1.46 2.50 -6.14
N ALA A 77 -1.06 2.92 -4.93
CA ALA A 77 -0.21 4.10 -4.73
C ALA A 77 1.17 3.97 -5.41
N ARG A 78 1.79 2.79 -5.31
CA ARG A 78 3.06 2.49 -5.97
C ARG A 78 2.94 2.56 -7.49
N ASN A 79 1.91 1.94 -8.05
CA ASN A 79 1.66 1.95 -9.49
C ASN A 79 1.41 3.38 -9.99
N ARG A 80 0.58 4.15 -9.28
CA ARG A 80 0.34 5.56 -9.63
C ARG A 80 1.62 6.40 -9.64
N LYS A 81 2.50 6.20 -8.66
CA LYS A 81 3.82 6.87 -8.63
C LYS A 81 4.65 6.53 -9.85
N ILE A 82 4.70 5.25 -10.25
CA ILE A 82 5.46 4.80 -11.42
C ILE A 82 4.92 5.48 -12.69
N ASP A 83 3.61 5.59 -12.84
CA ASP A 83 2.97 6.23 -13.99
C ASP A 83 3.29 7.73 -14.07
N VAL A 84 3.26 8.43 -12.94
CA VAL A 84 3.63 9.85 -12.86
C VAL A 84 5.10 10.04 -13.23
N LEU A 85 6.02 9.20 -12.73
CA LEU A 85 7.44 9.27 -13.08
C LEU A 85 7.70 8.96 -14.55
N ARG A 86 6.95 8.04 -15.16
CA ARG A 86 7.01 7.74 -16.59
C ARG A 86 6.55 8.94 -17.42
N LYS A 87 5.48 9.62 -17.02
CA LYS A 87 4.99 10.83 -17.69
C LYS A 87 6.01 11.98 -17.62
N GLN A 88 6.63 12.19 -16.47
CA GLN A 88 7.65 13.24 -16.30
C GLN A 88 8.94 12.99 -17.10
N ARG A 89 9.25 11.74 -17.44
CA ARG A 89 10.45 11.36 -18.22
C ARG A 89 10.22 11.34 -19.73
N ARG A 90 8.99 11.48 -20.22
CA ARG A 90 8.68 11.63 -21.64
C ARG A 90 8.62 13.11 -22.00
N PRO A 91 9.35 13.59 -23.05
CA PRO A 91 9.03 14.89 -23.65
C PRO A 91 7.58 14.82 -24.17
N GLU A 92 6.81 15.86 -23.89
CA GLU A 92 5.40 15.94 -24.26
C GLU A 92 5.18 15.54 -25.73
N PRO A 93 4.27 14.63 -26.00
CA PRO A 93 3.49 14.65 -27.23
C PRO A 93 2.09 15.17 -26.89
N GLU A 94 1.63 16.05 -27.75
CA GLU A 94 0.30 16.62 -27.78
C GLU A 94 -0.79 15.56 -27.66
N GLU A 95 -1.88 15.95 -26.97
CA GLU A 95 -3.18 15.31 -26.93
C GLU A 95 -3.24 13.81 -26.59
N LEU A 96 -3.42 13.55 -25.30
CA LEU A 96 -3.82 12.22 -24.83
C LEU A 96 -5.30 12.00 -25.13
N ALA A 97 -5.55 11.25 -26.21
CA ALA A 97 -6.81 10.55 -26.38
C ALA A 97 -7.05 9.65 -25.14
N TRP A 98 -8.23 9.75 -24.56
CA TRP A 98 -8.74 8.79 -23.59
C TRP A 98 -8.81 7.41 -24.28
N GLY A 99 -7.76 6.61 -24.15
CA GLY A 99 -7.76 5.21 -24.52
C GLY A 99 -8.27 4.36 -23.36
N PRO A 100 -8.88 3.19 -23.63
CA PRO A 100 -9.22 2.24 -22.58
C PRO A 100 -7.95 1.90 -21.78
N GLU A 101 -8.06 1.88 -20.43
CA GLU A 101 -6.99 1.39 -19.57
C GLU A 101 -6.63 -0.02 -20.04
N GLU A 102 -5.39 -0.23 -20.50
CA GLU A 102 -4.87 -1.55 -20.83
C GLU A 102 -5.05 -2.45 -19.61
N GLU A 103 -5.75 -3.57 -19.78
CA GLU A 103 -5.79 -4.61 -18.76
C GLU A 103 -4.33 -5.00 -18.45
N PRO A 104 -3.96 -5.17 -17.16
CA PRO A 104 -2.59 -5.55 -16.82
C PRO A 104 -2.24 -6.85 -17.55
N ASP A 105 -1.11 -6.84 -18.24
CA ASP A 105 -0.61 -8.02 -18.96
C ASP A 105 -0.54 -9.21 -18.01
N GLN A 106 -0.94 -10.39 -18.49
CA GLN A 106 -0.87 -11.64 -17.70
C GLN A 106 0.56 -11.91 -17.19
N ALA A 107 1.59 -11.47 -17.92
CA ALA A 107 2.97 -11.54 -17.50
C ALA A 107 3.24 -10.66 -16.25
N ASP A 108 2.64 -9.47 -16.17
CA ASP A 108 2.76 -8.58 -15.00
C ASP A 108 2.03 -9.18 -13.78
N VAL A 109 0.90 -9.84 -13.99
CA VAL A 109 0.16 -10.53 -12.91
C VAL A 109 0.96 -11.71 -12.36
N MET A 110 1.58 -12.51 -13.23
CA MET A 110 2.44 -13.62 -12.81
C MET A 110 3.71 -13.13 -12.09
N ALA A 111 4.34 -12.07 -12.56
CA ALA A 111 5.50 -11.48 -11.88
C ALA A 111 5.15 -10.95 -10.49
N LEU A 112 4.00 -10.29 -10.34
CA LEU A 112 3.49 -9.84 -9.04
C LEU A 112 3.16 -11.00 -8.08
N GLN A 113 2.64 -12.11 -8.60
CA GLN A 113 2.40 -13.32 -7.81
C GLN A 113 3.70 -13.93 -7.30
N GLN A 114 4.72 -14.06 -8.15
CA GLN A 114 6.03 -14.57 -7.77
C GLN A 114 6.72 -13.66 -6.74
N GLU A 115 6.70 -12.34 -6.94
CA GLU A 115 7.22 -11.38 -5.96
C GLU A 115 6.48 -11.48 -4.62
N SER A 116 5.17 -11.70 -4.65
CA SER A 116 4.34 -11.85 -3.43
C SER A 116 4.68 -13.13 -2.66
N GLU A 117 4.89 -14.24 -3.36
CA GLU A 117 5.29 -15.52 -2.76
C GLU A 117 6.70 -15.43 -2.16
N LEU A 118 7.66 -14.84 -2.87
CA LEU A 118 9.02 -14.62 -2.38
C LEU A 118 9.03 -13.72 -1.14
N LEU A 119 8.24 -12.64 -1.14
CA LEU A 119 8.08 -11.77 0.01
C LEU A 119 7.47 -12.52 1.20
N GLY A 120 6.46 -13.35 0.97
CA GLY A 120 5.84 -14.18 2.01
C GLY A 120 6.85 -15.14 2.66
N GLN A 121 7.69 -15.81 1.86
CA GLN A 121 8.77 -16.66 2.34
C GLN A 121 9.81 -15.86 3.14
N ALA A 122 10.26 -14.73 2.62
CA ALA A 122 11.22 -13.88 3.29
C ALA A 122 10.70 -13.35 4.65
N ILE A 123 9.41 -13.02 4.74
CA ILE A 123 8.77 -12.64 6.02
C ILE A 123 8.74 -13.83 6.99
N ALA A 124 8.46 -15.03 6.52
CA ALA A 124 8.45 -16.23 7.34
C ALA A 124 9.83 -16.57 7.93
N GLU A 125 10.91 -16.22 7.22
CA GLU A 125 12.31 -16.42 7.66
C GLU A 125 12.81 -15.35 8.65
N LEU A 126 12.06 -14.25 8.85
CA LEU A 126 12.41 -13.25 9.85
C LEU A 126 12.37 -13.85 11.27
N PRO A 127 13.28 -13.39 12.19
CA PRO A 127 13.13 -13.68 13.62
C PRO A 127 11.74 -13.28 14.11
N THR A 128 11.14 -14.12 14.96
CA THR A 128 9.75 -13.97 15.42
C THR A 128 9.42 -12.54 15.87
N ALA A 129 10.30 -11.92 16.70
CA ALA A 129 10.10 -10.56 17.17
C ALA A 129 10.14 -9.47 16.08
N GLN A 130 10.76 -9.74 14.94
CA GLN A 130 10.77 -8.83 13.78
C GLN A 130 9.56 -9.08 12.88
N ARG A 131 9.22 -10.35 12.66
CA ARG A 131 8.05 -10.75 11.88
C ARG A 131 6.76 -10.21 12.48
N GLU A 132 6.54 -10.39 13.79
CA GLU A 132 5.37 -9.87 14.50
C GLU A 132 5.22 -8.34 14.36
N LEU A 133 6.32 -7.60 14.39
CA LEU A 133 6.30 -6.14 14.20
C LEU A 133 5.97 -5.75 12.76
N ILE A 134 6.49 -6.47 11.77
CA ILE A 134 6.13 -6.27 10.36
C ILE A 134 4.64 -6.60 10.14
N GLU A 135 4.16 -7.72 10.70
CA GLU A 135 2.75 -8.11 10.61
C GLU A 135 1.84 -7.05 11.22
N GLN A 136 2.16 -6.53 12.41
CA GLN A 136 1.36 -5.50 13.07
C GLN A 136 1.39 -4.16 12.32
N ALA A 137 2.56 -3.75 11.81
CA ALA A 137 2.72 -2.45 11.16
C ALA A 137 2.14 -2.41 9.75
N TYR A 138 2.27 -3.51 8.97
CA TYR A 138 1.94 -3.52 7.54
C TYR A 138 0.67 -4.32 7.21
N PHE A 139 0.34 -5.34 8.00
CA PHE A 139 -0.86 -6.16 7.81
C PHE A 139 -1.93 -5.87 8.88
N GLY A 140 -1.52 -5.37 10.05
CA GLY A 140 -2.43 -5.00 11.14
C GLY A 140 -2.83 -3.54 11.17
N ASP A 141 -2.38 -2.73 10.21
CA ASP A 141 -2.67 -1.29 10.09
C ASP A 141 -2.31 -0.46 11.36
N MET A 142 -1.36 -0.96 12.18
CA MET A 142 -0.96 -0.28 13.41
C MET A 142 0.20 0.69 13.15
N SER A 143 0.11 1.89 13.72
CA SER A 143 1.25 2.80 13.80
C SER A 143 2.31 2.28 14.78
N HIS A 144 3.56 2.71 14.60
CA HIS A 144 4.64 2.33 15.53
C HIS A 144 4.34 2.73 16.99
N SER A 145 3.60 3.82 17.20
CA SER A 145 3.19 4.26 18.54
C SER A 145 2.16 3.32 19.16
N GLU A 146 1.17 2.86 18.38
CA GLU A 146 0.18 1.88 18.81
C GLU A 146 0.83 0.52 19.13
N ILE A 147 1.80 0.10 18.31
CA ILE A 147 2.58 -1.12 18.57
C ILE A 147 3.38 -0.96 19.88
N ALA A 148 4.01 0.19 20.11
CA ALA A 148 4.75 0.46 21.33
C ALA A 148 3.84 0.40 22.57
N GLN A 149 2.65 0.98 22.52
CA GLN A 149 1.64 0.91 23.57
C GLN A 149 1.19 -0.52 23.83
N LYS A 150 0.89 -1.27 22.76
CA LYS A 150 0.42 -2.66 22.85
C LYS A 150 1.48 -3.63 23.41
N THR A 151 2.73 -3.45 22.99
CA THR A 151 3.82 -4.37 23.35
C THR A 151 4.56 -3.95 24.61
N GLY A 152 4.41 -2.72 25.10
CA GLY A 152 5.17 -2.13 26.19
C GLY A 152 6.62 -1.82 25.84
N LEU A 153 7.03 -1.97 24.58
CA LEU A 153 8.39 -1.69 24.14
C LEU A 153 8.56 -0.20 23.81
N PRO A 154 9.74 0.38 24.07
CA PRO A 154 10.02 1.76 23.68
C PRO A 154 9.84 1.98 22.17
N LEU A 155 9.28 3.12 21.77
CA LEU A 155 9.05 3.47 20.36
C LEU A 155 10.34 3.42 19.53
N GLY A 156 11.48 3.81 20.11
CA GLY A 156 12.80 3.70 19.46
C GLY A 156 13.17 2.24 19.14
N THR A 157 12.86 1.32 20.04
CA THR A 157 13.08 -0.13 19.87
C THR A 157 12.19 -0.67 18.74
N ILE A 158 10.92 -0.27 18.70
CA ILE A 158 10.01 -0.65 17.61
C ILE A 158 10.56 -0.19 16.25
N LYS A 159 10.92 1.09 16.15
CA LYS A 159 11.46 1.67 14.91
C LYS A 159 12.75 0.97 14.46
N SER A 160 13.69 0.70 15.37
CA SER A 160 14.95 0.04 15.03
C SER A 160 14.75 -1.41 14.59
N ARG A 161 13.88 -2.16 15.26
CA ARG A 161 13.57 -3.56 14.88
C ARG A 161 12.86 -3.65 13.53
N ILE A 162 11.91 -2.76 13.27
CA ILE A 162 11.23 -2.68 11.95
C ILE A 162 12.25 -2.34 10.86
N ARG A 163 13.15 -1.38 11.09
CA ARG A 163 14.21 -1.04 10.14
C ARG A 163 15.09 -2.24 9.81
N LEU A 164 15.56 -2.97 10.82
CA LEU A 164 16.37 -4.17 10.62
C LEU A 164 15.61 -5.28 9.87
N ALA A 165 14.32 -5.45 10.16
CA ALA A 165 13.48 -6.40 9.43
C ALA A 165 13.37 -6.02 7.94
N LEU A 166 13.12 -4.75 7.64
CA LEU A 166 13.05 -4.26 6.25
C LEU A 166 14.39 -4.38 5.51
N GLU A 167 15.52 -4.17 6.20
CA GLU A 167 16.85 -4.41 5.63
C GLU A 167 17.05 -5.88 5.24
N ARG A 168 16.65 -6.81 6.12
CA ARG A 168 16.71 -8.26 5.82
C ARG A 168 15.81 -8.65 4.66
N LEU A 169 14.57 -8.17 4.64
CA LEU A 169 13.64 -8.41 3.51
C LEU A 169 14.22 -7.88 2.20
N ARG A 170 14.81 -6.69 2.20
CA ARG A 170 15.47 -6.14 1.02
C ARG A 170 16.63 -7.01 0.52
N HIS A 171 17.37 -7.63 1.41
CA HIS A 171 18.46 -8.54 1.03
C HIS A 171 17.95 -9.88 0.49
N ALA A 172 16.85 -10.39 1.06
CA ALA A 172 16.25 -11.65 0.62
C ALA A 172 15.54 -11.52 -0.74
N MET A 173 15.13 -10.29 -1.13
CA MET A 173 14.42 -10.00 -2.37
C MET A 173 15.35 -9.56 -3.53
N LYS A 174 16.66 -9.63 -3.36
CA LYS A 174 17.66 -9.35 -4.40
C LYS A 174 18.10 -10.62 -5.12
#